data_068620d1789de3e2278d33ffc2c4136e
#
_entry.id   068620d1789de3e2278d33ffc2c4136e
#
_cell.length_a   1.000
_cell.length_b   1.000
_cell.length_c   1.000
_cell.angle_alpha   90.00
_cell.angle_beta   90.00
_cell.angle_gamma   90.00
#
_symmetry.space_group_name_H-M   'P 1'
#
loop_
_entity.id
_entity.type
_entity.pdbx_description
1 polymer ?
#
loop_
_entity_poly.entity_id
_entity_poly.type
_entity_poly.pdbx_seq_one_letter_code
_entity_poly.pdbx_strand_id
1 'polypeptide(L)'
;MNIRSFTSIADIVSIANASSGFLAIIMVTTGNFVLAAKFMLFAVIFDALDGWVARKLNREDELGFGKNVDSLSDIISFGVAPGMFLYTLSQLSGISYFNIIVALLIVICGILRLSRFNVITDSHDDKFVGLPIPTTALILSSFYLSGFFNASLALVIMTVVSLFMISTVKYPKFRGITTLAVGSILIIATLLPQNILSYITYFPAKLLFIIMLLYLLIVPVIDLYNKFFRSGPNVR
;
A
#
# COMPACT_ATOMS: atom_id res chain seq x y z
N MET A 1 11.35 25.53 19.87
CA MET A 1 10.07 24.79 19.73
C MET A 1 10.33 23.34 20.07
N ASN A 2 9.59 22.74 21.03
CA ASN A 2 9.85 21.37 21.48
C ASN A 2 9.06 20.40 20.60
N ILE A 3 9.69 19.32 20.08
CA ILE A 3 9.05 18.34 19.21
C ILE A 3 7.80 17.70 19.86
N ARG A 4 7.78 17.58 21.18
CA ARG A 4 6.66 17.03 21.94
C ARG A 4 5.36 17.83 21.81
N SER A 5 5.43 19.13 21.49
CA SER A 5 4.25 19.98 21.33
C SER A 5 3.53 19.73 19.98
N PHE A 6 4.16 19.03 19.05
CA PHE A 6 3.61 18.71 17.73
C PHE A 6 3.14 17.25 17.61
N THR A 7 3.69 16.36 18.47
CA THR A 7 3.41 14.91 18.38
C THR A 7 2.10 14.55 19.05
N SER A 8 1.28 13.77 18.34
CA SER A 8 0.05 13.17 18.82
C SER A 8 0.17 11.65 18.92
N ILE A 9 -0.83 10.98 19.49
CA ILE A 9 -0.90 9.52 19.52
C ILE A 9 -0.94 8.95 18.09
N ALA A 10 -1.61 9.63 17.16
CA ALA A 10 -1.65 9.22 15.76
C ALA A 10 -0.23 9.15 15.15
N ASP A 11 0.65 10.14 15.45
CA ASP A 11 2.02 10.14 14.93
C ASP A 11 2.86 8.98 15.47
N ILE A 12 2.60 8.54 16.71
CA ILE A 12 3.27 7.35 17.26
C ILE A 12 2.88 6.11 16.45
N VAL A 13 1.63 6.01 16.02
CA VAL A 13 1.16 4.90 15.17
C VAL A 13 1.76 4.99 13.77
N SER A 14 1.87 6.19 13.19
CA SER A 14 2.56 6.39 11.90
C SER A 14 4.06 6.05 12.01
N ILE A 15 4.72 6.35 13.14
CA ILE A 15 6.10 5.92 13.39
C ILE A 15 6.20 4.39 13.50
N ALA A 16 5.20 3.72 14.09
CA ALA A 16 5.15 2.25 14.11
C ALA A 16 4.96 1.65 12.71
N ASN A 17 4.20 2.33 11.82
CA ASN A 17 4.13 2.01 10.38
C ASN A 17 5.55 2.06 9.77
N ALA A 18 6.25 3.19 9.86
CA ALA A 18 7.62 3.33 9.34
C ALA A 18 8.60 2.30 9.93
N SER A 19 8.50 2.03 11.24
CA SER A 19 9.32 1.03 11.93
C SER A 19 9.09 -0.37 11.37
N SER A 20 7.84 -0.72 11.09
CA SER A 20 7.49 -2.01 10.45
C SER A 20 8.05 -2.10 9.04
N GLY A 21 7.95 -1.03 8.25
CA GLY A 21 8.56 -0.96 6.92
C GLY A 21 10.08 -1.13 6.97
N PHE A 22 10.75 -0.47 7.92
CA PHE A 22 12.18 -0.61 8.11
C PHE A 22 12.59 -2.03 8.56
N LEU A 23 11.84 -2.64 9.47
CA LEU A 23 12.05 -4.04 9.85
C LEU A 23 11.85 -4.98 8.66
N ALA A 24 10.90 -4.72 7.77
CA ALA A 24 10.76 -5.47 6.53
C ALA A 24 12.03 -5.41 5.67
N ILE A 25 12.65 -4.23 5.55
CA ILE A 25 13.92 -4.06 4.82
C ILE A 25 15.03 -4.88 5.47
N ILE A 26 15.17 -4.84 6.80
CA ILE A 26 16.14 -5.66 7.53
C ILE A 26 15.91 -7.15 7.25
N MET A 27 14.67 -7.62 7.27
CA MET A 27 14.35 -9.02 6.99
C MET A 27 14.67 -9.40 5.54
N VAL A 28 14.53 -8.49 4.59
CA VAL A 28 14.98 -8.70 3.20
C VAL A 28 16.50 -8.90 3.14
N THR A 29 17.28 -8.08 3.84
CA THR A 29 18.75 -8.19 3.83
C THR A 29 19.26 -9.47 4.49
N THR A 30 18.50 -10.05 5.42
CA THR A 30 18.80 -11.33 6.05
C THR A 30 18.22 -12.54 5.30
N GLY A 31 17.55 -12.33 4.16
CA GLY A 31 16.94 -13.39 3.36
C GLY A 31 15.63 -13.96 3.92
N ASN A 32 15.07 -13.36 4.98
CA ASN A 32 13.81 -13.81 5.57
C ASN A 32 12.61 -13.12 4.92
N PHE A 33 12.32 -13.47 3.67
CA PHE A 33 11.25 -12.84 2.89
C PHE A 33 9.85 -13.07 3.43
N VAL A 34 9.60 -14.19 4.13
CA VAL A 34 8.31 -14.45 4.78
C VAL A 34 8.03 -13.41 5.86
N LEU A 35 9.03 -13.16 6.71
CA LEU A 35 8.90 -12.20 7.79
C LEU A 35 8.87 -10.77 7.25
N ALA A 36 9.65 -10.48 6.20
CA ALA A 36 9.60 -9.20 5.50
C ALA A 36 8.18 -8.90 4.95
N ALA A 37 7.57 -9.86 4.27
CA ALA A 37 6.20 -9.72 3.76
C ALA A 37 5.18 -9.49 4.89
N LYS A 38 5.35 -10.17 6.04
CA LYS A 38 4.51 -9.96 7.22
C LYS A 38 4.69 -8.57 7.83
N PHE A 39 5.92 -8.06 7.92
CA PHE A 39 6.16 -6.70 8.41
C PHE A 39 5.56 -5.63 7.49
N MET A 40 5.59 -5.83 6.17
CA MET A 40 4.88 -4.94 5.24
C MET A 40 3.36 -4.95 5.48
N LEU A 41 2.75 -6.11 5.78
CA LEU A 41 1.33 -6.18 6.15
C LEU A 41 1.02 -5.54 7.51
N PHE A 42 1.93 -5.66 8.50
CA PHE A 42 1.80 -4.92 9.76
C PHE A 42 1.83 -3.41 9.55
N ALA A 43 2.69 -2.92 8.66
CA ALA A 43 2.74 -1.52 8.28
C ALA A 43 1.38 -1.03 7.76
N VAL A 44 0.69 -1.82 6.91
CA VAL A 44 -0.66 -1.49 6.42
C VAL A 44 -1.69 -1.40 7.55
N ILE A 45 -1.58 -2.27 8.57
CA ILE A 45 -2.46 -2.20 9.74
C ILE A 45 -2.22 -0.90 10.51
N PHE A 46 -0.96 -0.52 10.74
CA PHE A 46 -0.64 0.72 11.46
C PHE A 46 -1.09 1.95 10.69
N ASP A 47 -0.91 2.01 9.37
CA ASP A 47 -1.42 3.07 8.49
C ASP A 47 -2.96 3.22 8.61
N ALA A 48 -3.69 2.11 8.56
CA ALA A 48 -5.13 2.14 8.74
C ALA A 48 -5.55 2.62 10.14
N LEU A 49 -4.76 2.28 11.17
CA LEU A 49 -5.01 2.66 12.56
C LEU A 49 -4.72 4.12 12.82
N ASP A 50 -3.63 4.71 12.29
CA ASP A 50 -3.30 6.12 12.53
C ASP A 50 -4.36 7.05 11.93
N GLY A 51 -4.83 6.77 10.72
CA GLY A 51 -5.95 7.50 10.13
C GLY A 51 -7.26 7.37 10.92
N TRP A 52 -7.51 6.22 11.55
CA TRP A 52 -8.66 6.05 12.43
C TRP A 52 -8.49 6.83 13.75
N VAL A 53 -7.31 6.76 14.38
CA VAL A 53 -6.97 7.47 15.62
C VAL A 53 -7.02 8.98 15.39
N ALA A 54 -6.46 9.50 14.30
CA ALA A 54 -6.49 10.92 13.97
C ALA A 54 -7.93 11.47 13.87
N ARG A 55 -8.81 10.73 13.16
CA ARG A 55 -10.23 11.10 13.05
C ARG A 55 -10.97 11.03 14.39
N LYS A 56 -10.71 10.01 15.22
CA LYS A 56 -11.38 9.84 16.52
C LYS A 56 -10.98 10.90 17.54
N LEU A 57 -9.74 11.38 17.47
CA LEU A 57 -9.22 12.43 18.37
C LEU A 57 -9.53 13.85 17.88
N ASN A 58 -10.24 14.01 16.73
CA ASN A 58 -10.51 15.31 16.10
C ASN A 58 -9.24 16.16 16.02
N ARG A 59 -8.13 15.56 15.57
CA ARG A 59 -6.82 16.20 15.57
C ARG A 59 -6.82 17.43 14.65
N GLU A 60 -6.55 18.58 15.24
CA GLU A 60 -6.20 19.79 14.50
C GLU A 60 -4.72 19.74 14.15
N ASP A 61 -4.38 19.62 12.87
CA ASP A 61 -3.01 19.57 12.34
C ASP A 61 -2.73 20.83 11.51
N GLU A 62 -2.86 22.01 12.17
CA GLU A 62 -2.75 23.33 11.52
C GLU A 62 -1.42 23.51 10.75
N LEU A 63 -0.33 22.93 11.25
CA LEU A 63 1.00 23.02 10.64
C LEU A 63 1.33 21.86 9.69
N GLY A 64 0.45 20.89 9.53
CA GLY A 64 0.65 19.72 8.67
C GLY A 64 1.74 18.77 9.17
N PHE A 65 2.11 18.82 10.46
CA PHE A 65 3.15 17.94 11.02
C PHE A 65 2.77 16.47 10.89
N GLY A 66 1.57 16.10 11.30
CA GLY A 66 1.09 14.74 11.22
C GLY A 66 0.98 14.22 9.79
N LYS A 67 0.50 15.05 8.88
CA LYS A 67 0.43 14.73 7.45
C LYS A 67 1.82 14.46 6.86
N ASN A 68 2.85 15.17 7.33
CA ASN A 68 4.23 14.92 6.92
C ASN A 68 4.77 13.62 7.51
N VAL A 69 4.55 13.37 8.81
CA VAL A 69 4.97 12.11 9.46
C VAL A 69 4.34 10.91 8.78
N ASP A 70 3.03 10.96 8.50
CA ASP A 70 2.29 9.94 7.77
C ASP A 70 2.90 9.67 6.39
N SER A 71 3.09 10.71 5.57
CA SER A 71 3.67 10.56 4.23
C SER A 71 5.10 10.04 4.23
N LEU A 72 5.93 10.45 5.21
CA LEU A 72 7.30 9.94 5.36
C LEU A 72 7.32 8.48 5.81
N SER A 73 6.38 8.08 6.66
CA SER A 73 6.19 6.70 7.09
C SER A 73 5.74 5.81 5.93
N ASP A 74 4.77 6.28 5.16
CA ASP A 74 4.23 5.58 4.00
C ASP A 74 5.28 5.31 2.92
N ILE A 75 6.15 6.27 2.62
CA ILE A 75 7.17 6.04 1.59
C ILE A 75 8.19 4.98 2.01
N ILE A 76 8.51 4.88 3.30
CA ILE A 76 9.38 3.82 3.83
C ILE A 76 8.69 2.46 3.68
N SER A 77 7.45 2.36 4.13
CA SER A 77 6.74 1.07 4.26
C SER A 77 6.14 0.56 2.95
N PHE A 78 5.72 1.48 2.08
CA PHE A 78 4.96 1.14 0.86
C PHE A 78 5.69 1.52 -0.44
N GLY A 79 6.79 2.26 -0.33
CA GLY A 79 7.69 2.56 -1.44
C GLY A 79 8.99 1.76 -1.34
N VAL A 80 9.82 2.08 -0.33
CA VAL A 80 11.18 1.55 -0.21
C VAL A 80 11.17 0.07 0.16
N ALA A 81 10.38 -0.36 1.15
CA ALA A 81 10.36 -1.75 1.58
C ALA A 81 9.88 -2.71 0.47
N PRO A 82 8.75 -2.46 -0.25
CA PRO A 82 8.37 -3.27 -1.39
C PRO A 82 9.37 -3.23 -2.54
N GLY A 83 9.99 -2.06 -2.80
CA GLY A 83 11.03 -1.92 -3.82
C GLY A 83 12.24 -2.80 -3.53
N MET A 84 12.77 -2.76 -2.29
CA MET A 84 13.87 -3.62 -1.84
C MET A 84 13.51 -5.10 -1.87
N PHE A 85 12.30 -5.43 -1.41
CA PHE A 85 11.81 -6.81 -1.41
C PHE A 85 11.78 -7.39 -2.82
N LEU A 86 11.16 -6.67 -3.76
CA LEU A 86 11.03 -7.10 -5.15
C LEU A 86 12.39 -7.18 -5.85
N TYR A 87 13.25 -6.17 -5.65
CA TYR A 87 14.61 -6.14 -6.19
C TYR A 87 15.41 -7.37 -5.77
N THR A 88 15.50 -7.59 -4.46
CA THR A 88 16.33 -8.68 -3.91
C THR A 88 15.81 -10.05 -4.34
N LEU A 89 14.50 -10.26 -4.29
CA LEU A 89 13.89 -11.54 -4.64
C LEU A 89 14.00 -11.85 -6.13
N SER A 90 13.86 -10.85 -7.00
CA SER A 90 14.04 -11.02 -8.45
C SER A 90 15.50 -11.21 -8.82
N GLN A 91 16.42 -10.56 -8.10
CA GLN A 91 17.87 -10.78 -8.27
C GLN A 91 18.25 -12.24 -7.96
N LEU A 92 17.75 -12.79 -6.87
CA LEU A 92 17.93 -14.20 -6.50
C LEU A 92 17.33 -15.17 -7.52
N SER A 93 16.30 -14.72 -8.25
CA SER A 93 15.67 -15.48 -9.35
C SER A 93 16.39 -15.32 -10.69
N GLY A 94 17.55 -14.67 -10.74
CA GLY A 94 18.35 -14.49 -11.95
C GLY A 94 17.89 -13.38 -12.89
N ILE A 95 16.93 -12.54 -12.48
CA ILE A 95 16.45 -11.41 -13.27
C ILE A 95 17.28 -10.17 -12.93
N SER A 96 18.13 -9.74 -13.88
CA SER A 96 19.02 -8.59 -13.71
C SER A 96 18.53 -7.38 -14.52
N TYR A 97 18.92 -6.17 -14.08
CA TYR A 97 18.64 -4.86 -14.68
C TYR A 97 17.16 -4.41 -14.66
N PHE A 98 16.21 -5.20 -15.14
CA PHE A 98 14.80 -4.82 -15.14
C PHE A 98 14.22 -4.69 -13.72
N ASN A 99 14.71 -5.51 -12.79
CA ASN A 99 14.32 -5.44 -11.37
C ASN A 99 14.69 -4.10 -10.71
N ILE A 100 15.84 -3.51 -11.02
CA ILE A 100 16.25 -2.19 -10.53
C ILE A 100 15.28 -1.12 -11.02
N ILE A 101 14.94 -1.16 -12.31
CA ILE A 101 14.03 -0.19 -12.93
C ILE A 101 12.66 -0.25 -12.24
N VAL A 102 12.11 -1.45 -12.02
CA VAL A 102 10.79 -1.60 -11.37
C VAL A 102 10.85 -1.18 -9.90
N ALA A 103 11.90 -1.53 -9.17
CA ALA A 103 12.08 -1.11 -7.79
C ALA A 103 12.13 0.42 -7.65
N LEU A 104 12.89 1.10 -8.52
CA LEU A 104 12.94 2.56 -8.59
C LEU A 104 11.58 3.15 -8.97
N LEU A 105 10.86 2.54 -9.91
CA LEU A 105 9.54 2.99 -10.34
C LEU A 105 8.54 2.99 -9.18
N ILE A 106 8.55 1.95 -8.33
CA ILE A 106 7.70 1.88 -7.14
C ILE A 106 7.96 3.09 -6.23
N VAL A 107 9.22 3.38 -5.93
CA VAL A 107 9.61 4.48 -5.04
C VAL A 107 9.24 5.84 -5.64
N ILE A 108 9.61 6.07 -6.90
CA ILE A 108 9.37 7.36 -7.58
C ILE A 108 7.87 7.63 -7.71
N CYS A 109 7.10 6.67 -8.19
CA CYS A 109 5.64 6.82 -8.33
C CYS A 109 4.96 6.97 -6.96
N GLY A 110 5.46 6.29 -5.92
CA GLY A 110 5.00 6.45 -4.55
C GLY A 110 5.20 7.87 -4.03
N ILE A 111 6.40 8.45 -4.19
CA ILE A 111 6.70 9.84 -3.81
C ILE A 111 5.77 10.81 -4.56
N LEU A 112 5.68 10.68 -5.88
CA LEU A 112 4.83 11.57 -6.69
C LEU A 112 3.36 11.47 -6.30
N ARG A 113 2.88 10.27 -6.00
CA ARG A 113 1.50 10.03 -5.55
C ARG A 113 1.22 10.70 -4.21
N LEU A 114 2.11 10.52 -3.21
CA LEU A 114 1.97 11.12 -1.88
C LEU A 114 2.04 12.65 -1.96
N SER A 115 3.00 13.19 -2.71
CA SER A 115 3.12 14.64 -2.94
C SER A 115 1.85 15.21 -3.56
N ARG A 116 1.30 14.54 -4.61
CA ARG A 116 0.03 14.95 -5.23
C ARG A 116 -1.12 14.91 -4.24
N PHE A 117 -1.22 13.84 -3.44
CA PHE A 117 -2.27 13.70 -2.43
C PHE A 117 -2.19 14.82 -1.40
N ASN A 118 -0.99 15.18 -0.96
CA ASN A 118 -0.79 16.23 0.04
C ASN A 118 -1.18 17.63 -0.46
N VAL A 119 -1.06 17.89 -1.76
CA VAL A 119 -1.45 19.18 -2.37
C VAL A 119 -2.95 19.25 -2.66
N ILE A 120 -3.58 18.13 -3.05
CA ILE A 120 -4.99 18.12 -3.53
C ILE A 120 -6.00 17.84 -2.39
N THR A 121 -5.56 17.51 -1.18
CA THR A 121 -6.44 17.04 -0.08
C THR A 121 -7.51 18.04 0.38
N ASP A 122 -7.50 19.27 -0.09
CA ASP A 122 -8.54 20.29 0.20
C ASP A 122 -9.85 20.09 -0.58
N SER A 123 -9.91 19.13 -1.50
CA SER A 123 -11.15 18.81 -2.21
C SER A 123 -11.95 17.73 -1.46
N HIS A 124 -13.22 18.02 -1.16
CA HIS A 124 -14.22 17.11 -0.56
C HIS A 124 -14.57 15.89 -1.45
N ASP A 125 -13.67 15.46 -2.33
CA ASP A 125 -13.92 14.36 -3.26
C ASP A 125 -13.86 13.01 -2.55
N ASP A 126 -14.90 12.18 -2.71
CA ASP A 126 -15.03 10.85 -2.11
C ASP A 126 -14.13 9.78 -2.75
N LYS A 127 -13.25 10.17 -3.66
CA LYS A 127 -12.39 9.28 -4.42
C LYS A 127 -10.93 9.68 -4.32
N PHE A 128 -10.05 8.67 -4.33
CA PHE A 128 -8.62 8.89 -4.49
C PHE A 128 -8.28 9.06 -5.98
N VAL A 129 -7.46 10.04 -6.30
CA VAL A 129 -6.87 10.17 -7.64
C VAL A 129 -5.60 9.33 -7.69
N GLY A 130 -5.62 8.27 -8.48
CA GLY A 130 -4.57 7.25 -8.53
C GLY A 130 -4.67 6.21 -7.43
N LEU A 131 -3.97 5.09 -7.63
CA LEU A 131 -3.96 3.95 -6.71
C LEU A 131 -3.36 4.34 -5.35
N PRO A 132 -3.97 3.97 -4.21
CA PRO A 132 -3.38 4.19 -2.90
C PRO A 132 -2.06 3.46 -2.72
N ILE A 133 -1.05 4.12 -2.09
CA ILE A 133 0.29 3.53 -1.94
C ILE A 133 0.33 2.25 -1.10
N PRO A 134 -0.48 2.04 -0.03
CA PRO A 134 -0.47 0.77 0.72
C PRO A 134 -0.79 -0.47 -0.13
N THR A 135 -1.41 -0.27 -1.31
CA THR A 135 -1.71 -1.36 -2.25
C THR A 135 -0.45 -2.08 -2.74
N THR A 136 0.70 -1.39 -2.79
CA THR A 136 2.00 -1.99 -3.16
C THR A 136 2.38 -3.11 -2.20
N ALA A 137 2.32 -2.82 -0.88
CA ALA A 137 2.61 -3.80 0.16
C ALA A 137 1.55 -4.92 0.20
N LEU A 138 0.26 -4.58 0.07
CA LEU A 138 -0.83 -5.56 0.06
C LEU A 138 -0.68 -6.57 -1.08
N ILE A 139 -0.48 -6.09 -2.31
CA ILE A 139 -0.33 -6.97 -3.48
C ILE A 139 0.93 -7.81 -3.37
N LEU A 140 2.09 -7.19 -3.13
CA LEU A 140 3.36 -7.90 -3.16
C LEU A 140 3.48 -8.92 -2.02
N SER A 141 3.09 -8.54 -0.79
CA SER A 141 3.13 -9.44 0.37
C SER A 141 2.14 -10.59 0.25
N SER A 142 0.90 -10.31 -0.15
CA SER A 142 -0.10 -11.37 -0.31
C SER A 142 0.25 -12.32 -1.45
N PHE A 143 0.79 -11.81 -2.56
CA PHE A 143 1.29 -12.64 -3.64
C PHE A 143 2.44 -13.54 -3.19
N TYR A 144 3.42 -13.00 -2.45
CA TYR A 144 4.52 -13.80 -1.92
C TYR A 144 4.04 -14.88 -0.95
N LEU A 145 3.16 -14.54 -0.02
CA LEU A 145 2.63 -15.45 0.99
C LEU A 145 1.60 -16.44 0.45
N SER A 146 1.13 -16.30 -0.79
CA SER A 146 0.12 -17.16 -1.41
C SER A 146 0.62 -18.57 -1.76
N GLY A 147 1.95 -18.79 -1.79
CA GLY A 147 2.56 -20.06 -2.16
C GLY A 147 2.70 -20.33 -3.67
N PHE A 148 2.24 -19.41 -4.53
CA PHE A 148 2.41 -19.50 -6.00
C PHE A 148 3.18 -18.30 -6.59
N PHE A 149 4.03 -17.67 -5.79
CA PHE A 149 4.81 -16.50 -6.18
C PHE A 149 5.70 -16.79 -7.40
N ASN A 150 5.73 -15.82 -8.32
CA ASN A 150 6.61 -15.81 -9.47
C ASN A 150 7.23 -14.41 -9.62
N ALA A 151 8.56 -14.33 -9.63
CA ALA A 151 9.29 -13.05 -9.64
C ALA A 151 9.04 -12.24 -10.92
N SER A 152 8.98 -12.87 -12.09
CA SER A 152 8.71 -12.18 -13.35
C SER A 152 7.30 -11.60 -13.36
N LEU A 153 6.31 -12.36 -12.89
CA LEU A 153 4.93 -11.89 -12.79
C LEU A 153 4.82 -10.74 -11.76
N ALA A 154 5.54 -10.84 -10.64
CA ALA A 154 5.58 -9.77 -9.64
C ALA A 154 6.14 -8.46 -10.22
N LEU A 155 7.19 -8.51 -11.04
CA LEU A 155 7.75 -7.35 -11.72
C LEU A 155 6.71 -6.70 -12.65
N VAL A 156 5.98 -7.50 -13.43
CA VAL A 156 4.92 -6.99 -14.32
C VAL A 156 3.79 -6.34 -13.50
N ILE A 157 3.28 -7.03 -12.48
CA ILE A 157 2.20 -6.51 -11.63
C ILE A 157 2.64 -5.20 -10.96
N MET A 158 3.85 -5.15 -10.38
CA MET A 158 4.31 -3.96 -9.67
C MET A 158 4.64 -2.79 -10.60
N THR A 159 4.99 -3.05 -11.86
CA THR A 159 5.07 -2.01 -12.90
C THR A 159 3.68 -1.40 -13.13
N VAL A 160 2.65 -2.22 -13.30
CA VAL A 160 1.27 -1.75 -13.49
C VAL A 160 0.78 -0.98 -12.26
N VAL A 161 1.03 -1.49 -11.04
CA VAL A 161 0.71 -0.81 -9.77
C VAL A 161 1.33 0.58 -9.73
N SER A 162 2.63 0.70 -10.06
CA SER A 162 3.36 1.96 -10.05
C SER A 162 2.77 2.98 -11.02
N LEU A 163 2.44 2.56 -12.23
CA LEU A 163 1.82 3.42 -13.24
C LEU A 163 0.41 3.88 -12.80
N PHE A 164 -0.37 3.01 -12.18
CA PHE A 164 -1.69 3.41 -11.66
C PHE A 164 -1.61 4.35 -10.45
N MET A 165 -0.54 4.35 -9.65
CA MET A 165 -0.35 5.33 -8.57
C MET A 165 -0.31 6.77 -9.10
N ILE A 166 0.33 7.01 -10.25
CA ILE A 166 0.44 8.34 -10.85
C ILE A 166 -0.68 8.66 -11.85
N SER A 167 -1.57 7.71 -12.13
CA SER A 167 -2.69 7.88 -13.07
C SER A 167 -3.74 8.87 -12.54
N THR A 168 -4.66 9.27 -13.43
CA THR A 168 -5.85 10.08 -13.10
C THR A 168 -7.09 9.24 -12.81
N VAL A 169 -6.96 7.92 -12.73
CA VAL A 169 -8.05 7.00 -12.41
C VAL A 169 -8.57 7.30 -11.01
N LYS A 170 -9.89 7.37 -10.86
CA LYS A 170 -10.54 7.64 -9.58
C LYS A 170 -10.86 6.33 -8.85
N TYR A 171 -10.06 6.02 -7.82
CA TYR A 171 -10.27 4.85 -6.96
C TYR A 171 -11.23 5.17 -5.82
N PRO A 172 -12.20 4.29 -5.50
CA PRO A 172 -13.11 4.49 -4.38
C PRO A 172 -12.35 4.46 -3.05
N LYS A 173 -12.69 5.37 -2.14
CA LYS A 173 -12.24 5.30 -0.75
C LYS A 173 -13.01 4.17 -0.07
N PHE A 174 -12.30 3.24 0.56
CA PHE A 174 -12.92 2.23 1.41
C PHE A 174 -13.46 2.91 2.67
N ARG A 175 -14.71 3.37 2.59
CA ARG A 175 -15.43 3.98 3.71
C ARG A 175 -16.43 2.96 4.27
N GLY A 176 -16.36 2.76 5.57
CA GLY A 176 -17.29 1.89 6.30
C GLY A 176 -16.52 0.95 7.23
N ILE A 177 -17.01 0.83 8.45
CA ILE A 177 -16.40 -0.01 9.49
C ILE A 177 -16.38 -1.49 9.08
N THR A 178 -17.38 -1.92 8.30
CA THR A 178 -17.47 -3.29 7.80
C THR A 178 -16.35 -3.62 6.81
N THR A 179 -16.07 -2.73 5.84
CA THR A 179 -15.03 -2.94 4.84
C THR A 179 -13.64 -2.93 5.49
N LEU A 180 -13.40 -2.00 6.42
CA LEU A 180 -12.15 -1.95 7.20
C LEU A 180 -11.99 -3.19 8.08
N ALA A 181 -13.06 -3.65 8.75
CA ALA A 181 -13.02 -4.84 9.59
C ALA A 181 -12.72 -6.11 8.77
N VAL A 182 -13.41 -6.31 7.65
CA VAL A 182 -13.17 -7.47 6.76
C VAL A 182 -11.75 -7.45 6.20
N GLY A 183 -11.27 -6.29 5.73
CA GLY A 183 -9.89 -6.14 5.26
C GLY A 183 -8.87 -6.46 6.35
N SER A 184 -9.06 -5.91 7.55
CA SER A 184 -8.16 -6.15 8.68
C SER A 184 -8.16 -7.62 9.12
N ILE A 185 -9.32 -8.28 9.18
CA ILE A 185 -9.43 -9.72 9.51
C ILE A 185 -8.66 -10.55 8.48
N LEU A 186 -8.79 -10.24 7.20
CA LEU A 186 -8.11 -10.96 6.13
C LEU A 186 -6.59 -10.78 6.19
N ILE A 187 -6.12 -9.55 6.49
CA ILE A 187 -4.70 -9.26 6.70
C ILE A 187 -4.19 -10.04 7.92
N ILE A 188 -4.90 -9.99 9.05
CA ILE A 188 -4.52 -10.72 10.28
C ILE A 188 -4.47 -12.23 10.03
N ALA A 189 -5.45 -12.79 9.30
CA ALA A 189 -5.43 -14.19 8.91
C ALA A 189 -4.21 -14.55 8.02
N THR A 190 -3.75 -13.62 7.19
CA THR A 190 -2.54 -13.80 6.37
C THR A 190 -1.25 -13.74 7.20
N LEU A 191 -1.27 -13.11 8.37
CA LEU A 191 -0.13 -13.04 9.30
C LEU A 191 0.10 -14.31 10.12
N LEU A 192 -0.82 -15.28 10.10
CA LEU A 192 -0.68 -16.55 10.82
C LEU A 192 0.66 -17.24 10.53
N PRO A 193 1.16 -18.10 11.43
CA PRO A 193 2.36 -18.88 11.20
C PRO A 193 2.29 -19.72 9.92
N GLN A 194 3.43 -19.92 9.24
CA GLN A 194 3.49 -20.61 7.95
C GLN A 194 2.97 -22.05 8.01
N ASN A 195 3.18 -22.76 9.13
CA ASN A 195 2.64 -24.10 9.35
C ASN A 195 1.11 -24.12 9.32
N ILE A 196 0.44 -23.12 9.89
CA ILE A 196 -1.03 -22.99 9.85
C ILE A 196 -1.47 -22.61 8.42
N LEU A 197 -0.80 -21.62 7.81
CA LEU A 197 -1.11 -21.19 6.45
C LEU A 197 -0.95 -22.32 5.43
N SER A 198 0.07 -23.16 5.55
CA SER A 198 0.27 -24.31 4.68
C SER A 198 -0.86 -25.34 4.84
N TYR A 199 -1.33 -25.58 6.05
CA TYR A 199 -2.44 -26.49 6.32
C TYR A 199 -3.75 -26.06 5.66
N ILE A 200 -4.02 -24.74 5.63
CA ILE A 200 -5.18 -24.14 4.92
C ILE A 200 -4.86 -23.72 3.49
N THR A 201 -3.80 -24.28 2.89
CA THR A 201 -3.40 -24.06 1.49
C THR A 201 -3.15 -22.56 1.17
N TYR A 202 -2.69 -21.77 2.13
CA TYR A 202 -2.46 -20.30 2.01
C TYR A 202 -3.72 -19.51 1.60
N PHE A 203 -4.89 -20.02 1.93
CA PHE A 203 -6.17 -19.45 1.48
C PHE A 203 -6.34 -17.96 1.77
N PRO A 204 -6.04 -17.43 2.99
CA PRO A 204 -6.19 -16.00 3.27
C PRO A 204 -5.30 -15.12 2.39
N ALA A 205 -4.04 -15.53 2.17
CA ALA A 205 -3.11 -14.80 1.32
C ALA A 205 -3.55 -14.80 -0.14
N LYS A 206 -4.02 -15.94 -0.65
CA LYS A 206 -4.57 -16.07 -2.00
C LYS A 206 -5.78 -15.18 -2.20
N LEU A 207 -6.70 -15.20 -1.23
CA LEU A 207 -7.91 -14.39 -1.28
C LEU A 207 -7.59 -12.90 -1.25
N LEU A 208 -6.69 -12.48 -0.36
CA LEU A 208 -6.22 -11.09 -0.28
C LEU A 208 -5.59 -10.64 -1.61
N PHE A 209 -4.72 -11.47 -2.19
CA PHE A 209 -4.08 -11.18 -3.47
C PHE A 209 -5.11 -11.03 -4.60
N ILE A 210 -6.08 -11.96 -4.71
CA ILE A 210 -7.12 -11.90 -5.74
C ILE A 210 -7.97 -10.64 -5.59
N ILE A 211 -8.40 -10.30 -4.37
CA ILE A 211 -9.19 -9.09 -4.11
C ILE A 211 -8.41 -7.84 -4.53
N MET A 212 -7.14 -7.76 -4.17
CA MET A 212 -6.30 -6.61 -4.52
C MET A 212 -6.02 -6.53 -6.03
N LEU A 213 -5.87 -7.66 -6.70
CA LEU A 213 -5.71 -7.72 -8.15
C LEU A 213 -7.00 -7.28 -8.88
N LEU A 214 -8.15 -7.73 -8.39
CA LEU A 214 -9.46 -7.27 -8.91
C LEU A 214 -9.65 -5.77 -8.70
N TYR A 215 -9.29 -5.25 -7.54
CA TYR A 215 -9.31 -3.81 -7.26
C TYR A 215 -8.41 -3.03 -8.24
N LEU A 216 -7.21 -3.54 -8.51
CA LEU A 216 -6.27 -2.94 -9.45
C LEU A 216 -6.83 -2.87 -10.87
N LEU A 217 -7.51 -3.93 -11.34
CA LEU A 217 -7.92 -4.08 -12.74
C LEU A 217 -9.34 -3.57 -13.01
N ILE A 218 -10.28 -3.83 -12.12
CA ILE A 218 -11.71 -3.51 -12.36
C ILE A 218 -11.97 -2.01 -12.22
N VAL A 219 -11.36 -1.36 -11.24
CA VAL A 219 -11.64 0.07 -10.97
C VAL A 219 -11.28 0.96 -12.17
N PRO A 220 -10.12 0.81 -12.83
CA PRO A 220 -9.81 1.58 -14.04
C PRO A 220 -10.81 1.36 -15.18
N VAL A 221 -11.27 0.12 -15.36
CA VAL A 221 -12.27 -0.22 -16.39
C VAL A 221 -13.60 0.50 -16.11
N ILE A 222 -14.06 0.47 -14.86
CA ILE A 222 -15.29 1.17 -14.45
C ILE A 222 -15.13 2.69 -14.60
N ASP A 223 -13.99 3.26 -14.20
CA ASP A 223 -13.74 4.72 -14.34
C ASP A 223 -13.72 5.13 -15.81
N LEU A 224 -13.09 4.34 -16.66
CA LEU A 224 -13.07 4.55 -18.11
C LEU A 224 -14.47 4.47 -18.71
N TYR A 225 -15.23 3.42 -18.37
CA TYR A 225 -16.62 3.26 -18.81
C TYR A 225 -17.49 4.46 -18.41
N ASN A 226 -17.38 4.93 -17.17
CA ASN A 226 -18.14 6.08 -16.69
C ASN A 226 -17.75 7.38 -17.44
N LYS A 227 -16.47 7.56 -17.77
CA LYS A 227 -16.01 8.71 -18.54
C LYS A 227 -16.55 8.71 -19.97
N PHE A 228 -16.60 7.55 -20.64
CA PHE A 228 -17.04 7.45 -22.03
C PHE A 228 -18.58 7.43 -22.17
N PHE A 229 -19.31 6.78 -21.29
CA PHE A 229 -20.73 6.54 -21.47
C PHE A 229 -21.64 7.40 -20.58
N ARG A 230 -21.15 7.93 -19.44
CA ARG A 230 -21.94 8.81 -18.57
C ARG A 230 -21.64 10.30 -18.77
N SER A 231 -20.52 10.66 -19.35
CA SER A 231 -20.24 12.04 -19.82
C SER A 231 -20.83 12.20 -21.22
N GLY A 232 -22.14 12.12 -21.35
CA GLY A 232 -22.84 12.61 -22.54
C GLY A 232 -22.51 14.09 -22.73
N PRO A 233 -22.57 14.65 -23.96
CA PRO A 233 -22.24 16.02 -24.21
C PRO A 233 -23.14 16.93 -23.35
N ASN A 234 -22.51 17.66 -22.41
CA ASN A 234 -23.18 18.77 -21.77
C ASN A 234 -23.55 19.74 -22.89
N VAL A 235 -24.82 19.72 -23.27
CA VAL A 235 -25.40 20.79 -24.05
C VAL A 235 -25.22 22.06 -23.22
N ARG A 236 -24.47 23.00 -23.78
CA ARG A 236 -24.25 24.36 -23.29
C ARG A 236 -25.56 25.12 -23.22
#